data_ca3188daea0dc33b266f2b872d502a33
#
_entry.id   ca3188daea0dc33b266f2b872d502a33
#
_cell.length_a   1.000
_cell.length_b   1.000
_cell.length_c   1.000
_cell.angle_alpha   90.00
_cell.angle_beta   90.00
_cell.angle_gamma   90.00
#
_symmetry.space_group_name_H-M   'P 1'
#
loop_
_entity.id
_entity.type
_entity.pdbx_description
1 polymer ?
#
loop_
_entity_poly.entity_id
_entity_poly.type
_entity_poly.pdbx_seq_one_letter_code
_entity_poly.pdbx_strand_id
1 'polypeptide(L)'
;MMAKFNHVPVELPELKTVTVERKRFYVTPEEKYYPSITTVLSIRNKEGLTEWRKRVGNDVANYVSGKAAARGTKVHHMCEDYLNNMESEWPDKWKEHEKNFLPWCLFGQLKSKVLGNISDIHAQECGLYSDKYKVAGRVDCIAKYNGVLSIIDFK
;
A
#
# COMPACT_ATOMS: atom_id res chain seq x y z
N MET A 1 16.89 -17.16 15.29
CA MET A 1 15.43 -16.96 15.54
C MET A 1 14.67 -17.51 14.35
N MET A 2 13.64 -18.31 14.56
CA MET A 2 12.81 -18.76 13.42
C MET A 2 12.08 -17.57 12.81
N ALA A 3 12.06 -17.48 11.48
CA ALA A 3 11.28 -16.48 10.77
C ALA A 3 9.79 -16.68 11.13
N LYS A 4 9.11 -15.59 11.46
CA LYS A 4 7.69 -15.60 11.83
C LYS A 4 6.77 -15.84 10.64
N PHE A 5 7.15 -15.26 9.49
CA PHE A 5 6.43 -15.40 8.24
C PHE A 5 7.22 -16.24 7.24
N ASN A 6 6.53 -17.19 6.62
CA ASN A 6 7.10 -17.98 5.53
C ASN A 6 6.95 -17.21 4.21
N HIS A 7 8.05 -17.14 3.45
CA HIS A 7 8.07 -16.52 2.13
C HIS A 7 8.16 -17.60 1.06
N VAL A 8 7.19 -17.60 0.14
CA VAL A 8 7.11 -18.49 -1.03
C VAL A 8 7.04 -17.60 -2.27
N PRO A 9 8.19 -17.00 -2.68
CA PRO A 9 8.20 -15.98 -3.73
C PRO A 9 7.71 -16.53 -5.06
N VAL A 10 7.00 -15.69 -5.81
CA VAL A 10 6.58 -15.93 -7.19
C VAL A 10 7.23 -14.89 -8.10
N GLU A 11 7.59 -15.31 -9.31
CA GLU A 11 8.08 -14.38 -10.33
C GLU A 11 6.90 -13.61 -10.93
N LEU A 12 6.96 -12.30 -10.81
CA LEU A 12 6.00 -11.38 -11.41
C LEU A 12 6.73 -10.40 -12.32
N PRO A 13 6.12 -10.01 -13.46
CA PRO A 13 6.73 -9.03 -14.33
C PRO A 13 6.87 -7.67 -13.63
N GLU A 14 8.02 -7.03 -13.78
CA GLU A 14 8.19 -5.66 -13.33
C GLU A 14 7.42 -4.70 -14.24
N LEU A 15 6.52 -3.93 -13.66
CA LEU A 15 5.74 -2.94 -14.39
C LEU A 15 6.38 -1.56 -14.23
N LYS A 16 6.80 -0.97 -15.36
CA LYS A 16 7.23 0.43 -15.39
C LYS A 16 6.02 1.34 -15.25
N THR A 17 6.21 2.51 -14.66
CA THR A 17 5.17 3.53 -14.55
C THR A 17 5.52 4.75 -15.37
N VAL A 18 4.53 5.31 -16.04
CA VAL A 18 4.64 6.59 -16.77
C VAL A 18 3.49 7.50 -16.34
N THR A 19 3.74 8.80 -16.30
CA THR A 19 2.71 9.80 -16.00
C THR A 19 2.46 10.65 -17.23
N VAL A 20 1.24 10.60 -17.74
CA VAL A 20 0.79 11.40 -18.89
C VAL A 20 -0.38 12.25 -18.41
N GLU A 21 -0.33 13.57 -18.61
CA GLU A 21 -1.38 14.52 -18.21
C GLU A 21 -1.83 14.33 -16.74
N ARG A 22 -0.88 14.16 -15.82
CA ARG A 22 -1.10 13.92 -14.38
C ARG A 22 -1.82 12.61 -14.05
N LYS A 23 -1.96 11.69 -15.01
CA LYS A 23 -2.51 10.35 -14.81
C LYS A 23 -1.40 9.32 -14.86
N ARG A 24 -1.40 8.40 -13.91
CA ARG A 24 -0.44 7.30 -13.87
C ARG A 24 -0.91 6.14 -14.73
N PHE A 25 -0.01 5.67 -15.58
CA PHE A 25 -0.16 4.44 -16.37
C PHE A 25 0.95 3.46 -15.99
N TYR A 26 0.64 2.19 -16.11
CA TYR A 26 1.60 1.10 -16.03
C TYR A 26 1.84 0.53 -17.42
N VAL A 27 3.09 0.21 -17.70
CA VAL A 27 3.49 -0.39 -18.97
C VAL A 27 3.70 -1.88 -18.74
N THR A 28 2.93 -2.71 -19.45
CA THR A 28 3.05 -4.18 -19.37
C THR A 28 4.29 -4.67 -20.12
N PRO A 29 4.71 -5.93 -19.93
CA PRO A 29 5.80 -6.53 -20.72
C PRO A 29 5.57 -6.48 -22.24
N GLU A 30 4.31 -6.51 -22.69
CA GLU A 30 3.93 -6.39 -24.10
C GLU A 30 3.76 -4.92 -24.55
N GLU A 31 4.31 -3.97 -23.78
CA GLU A 31 4.27 -2.53 -24.08
C GLU A 31 2.85 -1.92 -24.16
N LYS A 32 1.87 -2.54 -23.49
CA LYS A 32 0.53 -1.97 -23.34
C LYS A 32 0.49 -0.99 -22.19
N TYR A 33 -0.26 0.10 -22.35
CA TYR A 33 -0.42 1.15 -21.34
C TYR A 33 -1.77 1.02 -20.65
N TYR A 34 -1.75 0.66 -19.39
CA TYR A 34 -2.98 0.54 -18.58
C TYR A 34 -3.03 1.61 -17.50
N PRO A 35 -4.18 2.28 -17.33
CA PRO A 35 -4.34 3.26 -16.27
C PRO A 35 -4.22 2.60 -14.90
N SER A 36 -3.71 3.34 -13.94
CA SER A 36 -3.71 2.93 -12.55
C SER A 36 -5.14 2.73 -12.03
N ILE A 37 -5.39 1.63 -11.33
CA ILE A 37 -6.68 1.34 -10.69
C ILE A 37 -7.12 2.49 -9.78
N THR A 38 -6.19 3.14 -9.08
CA THR A 38 -6.47 4.31 -8.24
C THR A 38 -6.94 5.51 -9.07
N THR A 39 -6.40 5.70 -10.28
CA THR A 39 -6.87 6.73 -11.21
C THR A 39 -8.31 6.46 -11.65
N VAL A 40 -8.63 5.21 -11.98
CA VAL A 40 -9.98 4.80 -12.39
C VAL A 40 -10.97 4.99 -11.24
N LEU A 41 -10.63 4.52 -10.04
CA LEU A 41 -11.51 4.63 -8.86
C LEU A 41 -11.69 6.07 -8.39
N SER A 42 -10.71 6.95 -8.61
CA SER A 42 -10.79 8.36 -8.20
C SER A 42 -11.93 9.13 -8.87
N ILE A 43 -12.42 8.65 -10.01
CA ILE A 43 -13.55 9.26 -10.72
C ILE A 43 -14.81 9.24 -9.86
N ARG A 44 -15.03 8.17 -9.08
CA ARG A 44 -16.23 8.00 -8.24
C ARG A 44 -16.25 8.92 -7.01
N ASN A 45 -15.09 9.34 -6.51
CA ASN A 45 -14.95 10.04 -5.23
C ASN A 45 -14.67 11.54 -5.37
N LYS A 46 -14.70 12.08 -6.59
CA LYS A 46 -14.34 13.48 -6.84
C LYS A 46 -15.29 14.49 -6.18
N GLU A 47 -16.59 14.23 -6.20
CA GLU A 47 -17.57 15.17 -5.69
C GLU A 47 -17.42 15.41 -4.19
N GLY A 48 -17.44 14.36 -3.38
CA GLY A 48 -17.30 14.47 -1.91
C GLY A 48 -15.98 15.12 -1.48
N LEU A 49 -14.88 14.79 -2.15
CA LEU A 49 -13.57 15.40 -1.87
C LEU A 49 -13.56 16.89 -2.26
N THR A 50 -14.19 17.24 -3.39
CA THR A 50 -14.28 18.62 -3.85
C THR A 50 -15.12 19.46 -2.90
N GLU A 51 -16.26 18.96 -2.44
CA GLU A 51 -17.11 19.63 -1.46
C GLU A 51 -16.41 19.81 -0.11
N TRP A 52 -15.72 18.77 0.37
CA TRP A 52 -14.94 18.87 1.59
C TRP A 52 -13.84 19.94 1.47
N ARG A 53 -13.09 19.96 0.35
CA ARG A 53 -12.07 20.99 0.09
C ARG A 53 -12.65 22.41 0.05
N LYS A 54 -13.81 22.59 -0.56
CA LYS A 54 -14.51 23.89 -0.57
C LYS A 54 -14.89 24.33 0.84
N ARG A 55 -15.33 23.40 1.69
CA ARG A 55 -15.77 23.69 3.05
C ARG A 55 -14.60 24.06 3.98
N VAL A 56 -13.48 23.37 3.93
CA VAL A 56 -12.34 23.58 4.85
C VAL A 56 -11.29 24.55 4.32
N GLY A 57 -11.29 24.84 3.01
CA GLY A 57 -10.28 25.63 2.33
C GLY A 57 -9.07 24.79 1.86
N ASN A 58 -8.40 25.28 0.82
CA ASN A 58 -7.30 24.53 0.19
C ASN A 58 -6.10 24.30 1.11
N ASP A 59 -5.73 25.28 1.93
CA ASP A 59 -4.56 25.18 2.82
C ASP A 59 -4.79 24.12 3.89
N VAL A 60 -5.95 24.11 4.53
CA VAL A 60 -6.33 23.09 5.52
C VAL A 60 -6.44 21.72 4.85
N ALA A 61 -7.06 21.64 3.68
CA ALA A 61 -7.20 20.39 2.95
C ALA A 61 -5.83 19.80 2.56
N ASN A 62 -4.90 20.63 2.10
CA ASN A 62 -3.55 20.20 1.73
C ASN A 62 -2.75 19.74 2.95
N TYR A 63 -2.84 20.46 4.07
CA TYR A 63 -2.20 20.08 5.33
C TYR A 63 -2.71 18.73 5.83
N VAL A 64 -4.03 18.55 5.93
CA VAL A 64 -4.66 17.31 6.39
C VAL A 64 -4.30 16.14 5.49
N SER A 65 -4.41 16.32 4.17
CA SER A 65 -4.09 15.27 3.19
C SER A 65 -2.61 14.89 3.24
N GLY A 66 -1.71 15.86 3.36
CA GLY A 66 -0.27 15.63 3.47
C GLY A 66 0.09 14.85 4.74
N LYS A 67 -0.49 15.22 5.88
CA LYS A 67 -0.29 14.49 7.14
C LYS A 67 -0.84 13.07 7.10
N ALA A 68 -2.01 12.88 6.49
CA ALA A 68 -2.61 11.56 6.31
C ALA A 68 -1.75 10.67 5.39
N ALA A 69 -1.26 11.21 4.28
CA ALA A 69 -0.39 10.48 3.36
C ALA A 69 0.94 10.07 4.02
N ALA A 70 1.60 10.99 4.72
CA ALA A 70 2.85 10.70 5.44
C ALA A 70 2.66 9.62 6.52
N ARG A 71 1.56 9.68 7.27
CA ARG A 71 1.19 8.67 8.26
C ARG A 71 0.95 7.31 7.60
N GLY A 72 0.17 7.27 6.52
CA GLY A 72 -0.11 6.06 5.76
C GLY A 72 1.17 5.40 5.27
N THR A 73 2.08 6.15 4.67
CA THR A 73 3.38 5.65 4.19
C THR A 73 4.17 4.99 5.31
N LYS A 74 4.22 5.58 6.50
CA LYS A 74 4.92 4.99 7.66
C LYS A 74 4.30 3.68 8.10
N VAL A 75 2.97 3.61 8.17
CA VAL A 75 2.26 2.36 8.55
C VAL A 75 2.50 1.26 7.52
N HIS A 76 2.45 1.57 6.23
CA HIS A 76 2.76 0.61 5.16
C HIS A 76 4.19 0.05 5.29
N HIS A 77 5.19 0.90 5.50
CA HIS A 77 6.57 0.45 5.72
C HIS A 77 6.73 -0.42 6.98
N MET A 78 6.02 -0.09 8.07
CA MET A 78 6.03 -0.94 9.27
C MET A 78 5.43 -2.32 8.98
N CYS A 79 4.32 -2.39 8.25
CA CYS A 79 3.71 -3.65 7.85
C CYS A 79 4.64 -4.46 6.94
N GLU A 80 5.25 -3.82 5.94
CA GLU A 80 6.20 -4.44 5.02
C GLU A 80 7.41 -5.02 5.76
N ASP A 81 8.07 -4.22 6.60
CA ASP A 81 9.22 -4.67 7.41
C ASP A 81 8.82 -5.85 8.33
N TYR A 82 7.66 -5.77 8.97
CA TYR A 82 7.17 -6.83 9.85
C TYR A 82 6.94 -8.14 9.10
N LEU A 83 6.30 -8.07 7.95
CA LEU A 83 6.06 -9.24 7.10
C LEU A 83 7.35 -9.80 6.49
N ASN A 84 8.38 -8.97 6.34
CA ASN A 84 9.74 -9.39 5.97
C ASN A 84 10.57 -9.94 7.13
N ASN A 85 9.98 -10.14 8.30
CA ASN A 85 10.65 -10.63 9.52
C ASN A 85 11.75 -9.68 10.05
N MET A 86 11.65 -8.39 9.79
CA MET A 86 12.64 -7.36 10.17
C MET A 86 12.32 -6.65 11.49
N GLU A 87 11.43 -7.19 12.31
CA GLU A 87 11.00 -6.56 13.58
C GLU A 87 12.17 -6.32 14.55
N SER A 88 13.19 -7.16 14.52
CA SER A 88 14.38 -7.02 15.37
C SER A 88 15.24 -5.79 15.05
N GLU A 89 15.12 -5.24 13.85
CA GLU A 89 15.87 -4.07 13.39
C GLU A 89 15.15 -2.74 13.74
N TRP A 90 13.90 -2.82 14.20
CA TRP A 90 13.07 -1.65 14.45
C TRP A 90 13.55 -0.70 15.54
N PRO A 91 14.25 -1.13 16.61
CA PRO A 91 14.73 -0.17 17.62
C PRO A 91 15.47 1.03 17.03
N ASP A 92 16.18 0.86 15.94
CA ASP A 92 16.95 1.95 15.33
C ASP A 92 16.17 2.74 14.27
N LYS A 93 15.31 2.07 13.51
CA LYS A 93 14.54 2.66 12.41
C LYS A 93 13.28 3.43 12.87
N TRP A 94 12.62 2.97 13.94
CA TRP A 94 11.34 3.49 14.39
C TRP A 94 11.37 4.11 15.80
N LYS A 95 12.57 4.31 16.38
CA LYS A 95 12.79 4.77 17.77
C LYS A 95 12.33 6.20 18.07
N GLU A 96 12.14 7.03 17.08
CA GLU A 96 11.61 8.37 17.31
C GLU A 96 10.10 8.32 17.61
N HIS A 97 9.75 7.77 18.78
CA HIS A 97 8.37 7.56 19.22
C HIS A 97 7.51 8.82 19.13
N GLU A 98 8.04 10.00 19.44
CA GLU A 98 7.30 11.26 19.39
C GLU A 98 6.78 11.57 17.98
N LYS A 99 7.61 11.36 16.96
CA LYS A 99 7.24 11.61 15.56
C LYS A 99 6.42 10.47 14.93
N ASN A 100 6.46 9.28 15.51
CA ASN A 100 5.87 8.07 14.94
C ASN A 100 4.76 7.46 15.81
N PHE A 101 4.34 8.15 16.89
CA PHE A 101 3.38 7.60 17.86
C PHE A 101 2.08 7.11 17.22
N LEU A 102 1.42 7.94 16.42
CA LEU A 102 0.18 7.54 15.77
C LEU A 102 0.36 6.44 14.72
N PRO A 103 1.34 6.50 13.80
CA PRO A 103 1.68 5.36 12.94
C PRO A 103 1.95 4.07 13.72
N TRP A 104 2.67 4.15 14.82
CA TRP A 104 2.95 3.01 15.70
C TRP A 104 1.68 2.39 16.30
N CYS A 105 0.77 3.22 16.82
CA CYS A 105 -0.52 2.75 17.34
C CYS A 105 -1.37 2.06 16.26
N LEU A 106 -1.43 2.64 15.06
CA LEU A 106 -2.17 2.07 13.93
C LEU A 106 -1.56 0.74 13.48
N PHE A 107 -0.24 0.68 13.36
CA PHE A 107 0.47 -0.57 13.07
C PHE A 107 0.19 -1.63 14.16
N GLY A 108 0.23 -1.25 15.44
CA GLY A 108 -0.09 -2.14 16.56
C GLY A 108 -1.48 -2.77 16.46
N GLN A 109 -2.47 -2.01 15.99
CA GLN A 109 -3.81 -2.52 15.74
C GLN A 109 -3.83 -3.52 14.57
N LEU A 110 -3.14 -3.22 13.47
CA LEU A 110 -3.01 -4.15 12.34
C LEU A 110 -2.28 -5.42 12.77
N LYS A 111 -1.17 -5.29 13.49
CA LYS A 111 -0.39 -6.42 14.01
C LYS A 111 -1.25 -7.36 14.84
N SER A 112 -2.05 -6.83 15.76
CA SER A 112 -2.85 -7.63 16.68
C SER A 112 -4.08 -8.27 16.04
N LYS A 113 -4.71 -7.62 15.06
CA LYS A 113 -6.00 -8.05 14.52
C LYS A 113 -5.91 -8.70 13.15
N VAL A 114 -4.90 -8.37 12.34
CA VAL A 114 -4.88 -8.69 10.91
C VAL A 114 -3.62 -9.44 10.51
N LEU A 115 -2.44 -8.91 10.83
CA LEU A 115 -1.19 -9.44 10.28
C LEU A 115 -0.87 -10.86 10.73
N GLY A 116 -1.36 -11.27 11.91
CA GLY A 116 -1.22 -12.63 12.41
C GLY A 116 -1.95 -13.70 11.60
N ASN A 117 -2.91 -13.30 10.75
CA ASN A 117 -3.66 -14.20 9.87
C ASN A 117 -3.00 -14.39 8.50
N ILE A 118 -1.88 -13.69 8.24
CA ILE A 118 -1.12 -13.77 7.00
C ILE A 118 -0.12 -14.92 7.10
N SER A 119 -0.07 -15.73 6.06
CA SER A 119 0.92 -16.82 5.89
C SER A 119 1.30 -16.96 4.42
N ASP A 120 2.38 -17.70 4.13
CA ASP A 120 2.87 -17.97 2.79
C ASP A 120 2.86 -16.72 1.90
N ILE A 121 3.75 -15.78 2.19
CA ILE A 121 3.87 -14.52 1.47
C ILE A 121 4.54 -14.77 0.11
N HIS A 122 3.84 -14.44 -0.96
CA HIS A 122 4.29 -14.66 -2.34
C HIS A 122 4.97 -13.42 -2.93
N ALA A 123 4.44 -12.23 -2.65
CA ALA A 123 5.01 -10.96 -3.08
C ALA A 123 4.56 -9.82 -2.18
N GLN A 124 5.37 -8.77 -2.11
CA GLN A 124 5.03 -7.52 -1.45
C GLN A 124 5.37 -6.35 -2.37
N GLU A 125 4.58 -5.28 -2.29
CA GLU A 125 4.83 -4.04 -3.03
C GLU A 125 5.03 -4.26 -4.54
N CYS A 126 4.25 -5.14 -5.15
CA CYS A 126 4.41 -5.56 -6.54
C CYS A 126 3.32 -5.01 -7.46
N GLY A 127 3.66 -4.86 -8.74
CA GLY A 127 2.73 -4.47 -9.79
C GLY A 127 1.93 -5.67 -10.30
N LEU A 128 0.62 -5.48 -10.47
CA LEU A 128 -0.27 -6.42 -11.15
C LEU A 128 -1.04 -5.70 -12.25
N TYR A 129 -1.44 -6.43 -13.28
CA TYR A 129 -2.28 -5.90 -14.35
C TYR A 129 -3.32 -6.92 -14.82
N SER A 130 -4.34 -6.42 -15.48
CA SER A 130 -5.40 -7.23 -16.08
C SER A 130 -5.65 -6.81 -17.53
N ASP A 131 -5.38 -7.71 -18.47
CA ASP A 131 -5.72 -7.49 -19.88
C ASP A 131 -7.24 -7.46 -20.11
N LYS A 132 -7.99 -8.19 -19.31
CA LYS A 132 -9.46 -8.22 -19.37
C LYS A 132 -10.06 -6.85 -19.02
N TYR A 133 -9.59 -6.23 -17.94
CA TYR A 133 -10.12 -4.95 -17.46
C TYR A 133 -9.30 -3.76 -17.93
N LYS A 134 -8.15 -3.99 -18.58
CA LYS A 134 -7.22 -2.95 -19.06
C LYS A 134 -6.83 -1.95 -17.97
N VAL A 135 -6.53 -2.47 -16.79
CA VAL A 135 -6.08 -1.71 -15.62
C VAL A 135 -4.87 -2.37 -15.00
N ALA A 136 -4.09 -1.58 -14.28
CA ALA A 136 -2.97 -2.08 -13.50
C ALA A 136 -2.87 -1.36 -12.16
N GLY A 137 -2.12 -1.91 -11.23
CA GLY A 137 -1.94 -1.32 -9.91
C GLY A 137 -0.80 -1.95 -9.15
N ARG A 138 -0.39 -1.30 -8.08
CA ARG A 138 0.53 -1.86 -7.10
C ARG A 138 -0.29 -2.39 -5.93
N VAL A 139 0.03 -3.59 -5.50
CA VAL A 139 -0.58 -4.22 -4.33
C VAL A 139 0.42 -4.27 -3.18
N ASP A 140 -0.06 -4.15 -1.95
CA ASP A 140 0.80 -4.17 -0.77
C ASP A 140 1.33 -5.57 -0.49
N CYS A 141 0.50 -6.60 -0.61
CA CYS A 141 0.90 -7.97 -0.33
C CYS A 141 0.04 -8.99 -1.09
N ILE A 142 0.68 -10.05 -1.57
CA ILE A 142 0.03 -11.27 -2.06
C ILE A 142 0.44 -12.40 -1.13
N ALA A 143 -0.50 -12.97 -0.41
CA ALA A 143 -0.24 -13.99 0.60
C ALA A 143 -1.50 -14.83 0.85
N LYS A 144 -1.40 -15.87 1.69
CA LYS A 144 -2.58 -16.51 2.25
C LYS A 144 -3.09 -15.70 3.45
N TYR A 145 -4.36 -15.39 3.45
CA TYR A 145 -5.07 -14.81 4.58
C TYR A 145 -6.08 -15.84 5.11
N ASN A 146 -5.94 -16.25 6.35
CA ASN A 146 -6.69 -17.40 6.91
C ASN A 146 -6.64 -18.65 6.01
N GLY A 147 -5.49 -18.93 5.39
CA GLY A 147 -5.28 -20.07 4.51
C GLY A 147 -5.76 -19.88 3.05
N VAL A 148 -6.40 -18.77 2.71
CA VAL A 148 -6.91 -18.48 1.37
C VAL A 148 -5.98 -17.50 0.65
N LEU A 149 -5.54 -17.84 -0.57
CA LEU A 149 -4.73 -16.94 -1.41
C LEU A 149 -5.49 -15.64 -1.66
N SER A 150 -4.87 -14.54 -1.29
CA SER A 150 -5.51 -13.22 -1.24
C SER A 150 -4.59 -12.11 -1.72
N ILE A 151 -5.20 -11.08 -2.29
CA ILE A 151 -4.57 -9.77 -2.48
C ILE A 151 -4.92 -8.92 -1.26
N ILE A 152 -3.91 -8.37 -0.60
CA ILE A 152 -4.03 -7.64 0.66
C ILE A 152 -3.60 -6.21 0.43
N ASP A 153 -4.43 -5.25 0.85
CA ASP A 153 -4.18 -3.81 0.77
C ASP A 153 -4.40 -3.18 2.16
N PHE A 154 -3.42 -2.45 2.65
CA PHE A 154 -3.48 -1.82 3.97
C PHE A 154 -4.09 -0.42 3.86
N LYS A 155 -5.24 -0.20 4.50
CA LYS A 155 -5.94 1.10 4.52
C LYS A 155 -6.30 1.54 5.92
#